data_27dbcddfaaf6851ae00295c520c318a4
#
_entry.id   27dbcddfaaf6851ae00295c520c318a4
#
_cell.length_a   1.000
_cell.length_b   1.000
_cell.length_c   1.000
_cell.angle_alpha   90.00
_cell.angle_beta   90.00
_cell.angle_gamma   90.00
#
_symmetry.space_group_name_H-M   'P 1'
#
loop_
_entity.id
_entity.type
_entity.pdbx_description
1 polymer ?
#
loop_
_entity_poly.entity_id
_entity_poly.type
_entity_poly.pdbx_seq_one_letter_code
_entity_poly.pdbx_strand_id
1 'polypeptide(L)'
;NSSTIVEMQNNVNEYFDDYCTDIEHGTLNEKLNIPQWIREDIQPYLKPNPERAAELRALKAKYGTVLPKHYWPNMQILNTWKCGNTAVYLDKINGSFPEQMLHQEFGYFASECRFGLVLDDTVNTVLFPHFHYYEFVAEEELESENKHYLQLHELQAGKRYCPYVTTFAGLYRYNMNDLLEVGPSFCNTPTVHMIQKVNCIVTMTGEKLHERQFIEAVHAAEEKSGLMTKFFVGFSD
;
A
#
# COMPACT_ATOMS: atom_id res chain seq x y z
N ASN A 1 1.38 -3.32 1.38
CA ASN A 1 0.28 -2.41 1.65
C ASN A 1 0.31 -2.00 3.12
N SER A 2 0.11 -0.70 3.41
CA SER A 2 0.14 -0.15 4.77
C SER A 2 -0.94 -0.76 5.67
N SER A 3 -2.13 -1.05 5.11
CA SER A 3 -3.22 -1.73 5.85
C SER A 3 -2.83 -3.13 6.33
N THR A 4 -2.07 -3.88 5.52
CA THR A 4 -1.57 -5.21 5.90
C THR A 4 -0.61 -5.12 7.10
N ILE A 5 0.17 -4.05 7.19
CA ILE A 5 1.09 -3.83 8.32
C ILE A 5 0.30 -3.53 9.60
N VAL A 6 -0.74 -2.70 9.51
CA VAL A 6 -1.64 -2.44 10.65
C VAL A 6 -2.26 -3.74 11.15
N GLU A 7 -2.81 -4.55 10.25
CA GLU A 7 -3.43 -5.84 10.61
C GLU A 7 -2.40 -6.81 11.20
N MET A 8 -1.19 -6.86 10.64
CA MET A 8 -0.10 -7.66 11.22
C MET A 8 0.23 -7.23 12.65
N GLN A 9 0.32 -5.93 12.93
CA GLN A 9 0.58 -5.43 14.29
C GLN A 9 -0.54 -5.80 15.26
N ASN A 10 -1.78 -5.69 14.83
CA ASN A 10 -2.95 -6.07 15.62
C ASN A 10 -2.92 -7.57 15.94
N ASN A 11 -2.75 -8.41 14.93
CA ASN A 11 -2.71 -9.86 15.07
C ASN A 11 -1.55 -10.33 15.95
N VAL A 12 -0.36 -9.72 15.83
CA VAL A 12 0.77 -10.03 16.71
C VAL A 12 0.43 -9.79 18.17
N ASN A 13 -0.34 -8.75 18.49
CA ASN A 13 -0.72 -8.47 19.87
C ASN A 13 -1.93 -9.30 20.35
N GLU A 14 -2.89 -9.57 19.48
CA GLU A 14 -4.09 -10.36 19.76
C GLU A 14 -3.75 -11.85 20.01
N TYR A 15 -2.91 -12.42 19.15
CA TYR A 15 -2.53 -13.85 19.20
C TYR A 15 -1.11 -14.07 19.73
N PHE A 16 -0.62 -13.16 20.57
CA PHE A 16 0.78 -13.12 21.00
C PHE A 16 1.26 -14.43 21.63
N ASP A 17 0.48 -15.01 22.52
CA ASP A 17 0.85 -16.23 23.24
C ASP A 17 0.85 -17.46 22.32
N ASP A 18 -0.08 -17.51 21.36
CA ASP A 18 -0.11 -18.56 20.34
C ASP A 18 1.16 -18.50 19.47
N TYR A 19 1.55 -17.29 18.99
CA TYR A 19 2.80 -17.11 18.24
C TYR A 19 4.04 -17.49 19.06
N CYS A 20 4.11 -17.10 20.33
CA CYS A 20 5.24 -17.48 21.18
C CYS A 20 5.33 -19.01 21.38
N THR A 21 4.19 -19.68 21.49
CA THR A 21 4.13 -21.14 21.61
C THR A 21 4.58 -21.82 20.32
N ASP A 22 4.12 -21.37 19.19
CA ASP A 22 4.51 -21.88 17.88
C ASP A 22 6.02 -21.69 17.62
N ILE A 23 6.57 -20.52 17.94
CA ILE A 23 8.00 -20.23 17.83
C ILE A 23 8.81 -21.13 18.77
N GLU A 24 8.37 -21.32 20.01
CA GLU A 24 9.04 -22.13 21.02
C GLU A 24 9.19 -23.59 20.58
N HIS A 25 8.13 -24.16 20.02
CA HIS A 25 8.05 -25.58 19.67
C HIS A 25 8.30 -25.86 18.18
N GLY A 26 8.37 -24.86 17.32
CA GLY A 26 8.47 -25.04 15.86
C GLY A 26 7.20 -25.68 15.29
N THR A 27 6.04 -25.20 15.75
CA THR A 27 4.72 -25.70 15.36
C THR A 27 3.93 -24.63 14.59
N LEU A 28 2.78 -25.02 14.08
CA LEU A 28 1.78 -24.13 13.50
C LEU A 28 0.45 -24.40 14.21
N ASN A 29 -0.09 -23.40 14.89
CA ASN A 29 -1.28 -23.50 15.72
C ASN A 29 -2.41 -24.28 15.01
N GLU A 30 -2.90 -25.33 15.67
CA GLU A 30 -3.91 -26.25 15.12
C GLU A 30 -5.28 -25.58 14.97
N LYS A 31 -5.55 -24.50 15.72
CA LYS A 31 -6.80 -23.73 15.62
C LYS A 31 -6.92 -22.94 14.32
N LEU A 32 -5.79 -22.71 13.61
CA LEU A 32 -5.81 -22.00 12.34
C LEU A 32 -6.47 -22.86 11.26
N ASN A 33 -7.46 -22.29 10.57
CA ASN A 33 -8.13 -22.95 9.44
C ASN A 33 -7.22 -22.96 8.20
N ILE A 34 -6.16 -23.76 8.24
CA ILE A 34 -5.18 -23.93 7.18
C ILE A 34 -5.34 -25.32 6.59
N PRO A 35 -5.48 -25.47 5.26
CA PRO A 35 -5.53 -26.76 4.60
C PRO A 35 -4.35 -27.67 4.99
N GLN A 36 -4.62 -28.96 5.14
CA GLN A 36 -3.62 -29.94 5.61
C GLN A 36 -2.37 -29.98 4.72
N TRP A 37 -2.54 -29.88 3.40
CA TRP A 37 -1.42 -29.88 2.47
C TRP A 37 -0.47 -28.68 2.67
N ILE A 38 -1.00 -27.51 3.05
CA ILE A 38 -0.15 -26.33 3.40
C ILE A 38 0.61 -26.59 4.69
N ARG A 39 -0.04 -27.23 5.70
CA ARG A 39 0.64 -27.58 6.96
C ARG A 39 1.81 -28.53 6.70
N GLU A 40 1.61 -29.55 5.90
CA GLU A 40 2.63 -30.51 5.50
C GLU A 40 3.79 -29.88 4.76
N ASP A 41 3.51 -28.94 3.82
CA ASP A 41 4.53 -28.20 3.07
C ASP A 41 5.37 -27.28 3.96
N ILE A 42 4.77 -26.66 4.99
CA ILE A 42 5.44 -25.70 5.88
C ILE A 42 6.20 -26.42 7.01
N GLN A 43 5.70 -27.53 7.52
CA GLN A 43 6.25 -28.25 8.69
C GLN A 43 7.76 -28.48 8.64
N PRO A 44 8.39 -28.86 7.50
CA PRO A 44 9.84 -29.07 7.44
C PRO A 44 10.68 -27.79 7.71
N TYR A 45 10.09 -26.63 7.55
CA TYR A 45 10.75 -25.33 7.75
C TYR A 45 10.56 -24.78 9.16
N LEU A 46 9.59 -25.29 9.93
CA LEU A 46 9.34 -24.88 11.29
C LEU A 46 10.39 -25.52 12.22
N LYS A 47 11.13 -24.66 12.92
CA LYS A 47 12.16 -25.10 13.87
C LYS A 47 11.90 -24.48 15.24
N PRO A 48 12.03 -25.26 16.32
CA PRO A 48 11.93 -24.73 17.67
C PRO A 48 12.94 -23.61 17.92
N ASN A 49 12.47 -22.54 18.53
CA ASN A 49 13.32 -21.43 18.97
C ASN A 49 12.85 -20.88 20.33
N PRO A 50 13.14 -21.62 21.43
CA PRO A 50 12.71 -21.22 22.76
C PRO A 50 13.36 -19.93 23.25
N GLU A 51 14.59 -19.61 22.79
CA GLU A 51 15.28 -18.36 23.14
C GLU A 51 14.52 -17.15 22.59
N ARG A 52 14.09 -17.22 21.32
CA ARG A 52 13.30 -16.15 20.69
C ARG A 52 11.93 -16.01 21.35
N ALA A 53 11.28 -17.10 21.70
CA ALA A 53 9.99 -17.07 22.39
C ALA A 53 10.13 -16.39 23.78
N ALA A 54 11.17 -16.72 24.53
CA ALA A 54 11.46 -16.08 25.82
C ALA A 54 11.74 -14.59 25.69
N GLU A 55 12.53 -14.18 24.68
CA GLU A 55 12.80 -12.78 24.36
C GLU A 55 11.49 -12.01 24.08
N LEU A 56 10.62 -12.55 23.22
CA LEU A 56 9.35 -11.93 22.86
C LEU A 56 8.44 -11.77 24.10
N ARG A 57 8.34 -12.79 24.97
CA ARG A 57 7.59 -12.70 26.22
C ARG A 57 8.15 -11.61 27.15
N ALA A 58 9.47 -11.48 27.22
CA ALA A 58 10.11 -10.41 28.01
C ALA A 58 9.79 -9.02 27.45
N LEU A 59 9.78 -8.85 26.11
CA LEU A 59 9.36 -7.62 25.46
C LEU A 59 7.88 -7.29 25.76
N LYS A 60 7.00 -8.29 25.71
CA LYS A 60 5.57 -8.12 26.07
C LYS A 60 5.39 -7.70 27.53
N ALA A 61 6.13 -8.33 28.43
CA ALA A 61 6.10 -7.98 29.86
C ALA A 61 6.60 -6.54 30.11
N LYS A 62 7.60 -6.09 29.34
CA LYS A 62 8.17 -4.76 29.47
C LYS A 62 7.28 -3.66 28.91
N TYR A 63 6.69 -3.88 27.73
CA TYR A 63 6.01 -2.82 26.96
C TYR A 63 4.48 -2.92 26.95
N GLY A 64 3.92 -4.02 27.41
CA GLY A 64 2.47 -4.30 27.33
C GLY A 64 2.01 -4.59 25.90
N THR A 65 2.16 -3.61 25.00
CA THR A 65 1.93 -3.76 23.56
C THR A 65 3.28 -3.85 22.84
N VAL A 66 3.48 -4.89 22.04
CA VAL A 66 4.71 -5.05 21.26
C VAL A 66 4.52 -4.49 19.86
N LEU A 67 5.51 -3.73 19.40
CA LEU A 67 5.55 -3.07 18.09
C LEU A 67 6.76 -3.57 17.30
N PRO A 68 6.80 -3.42 15.98
CA PRO A 68 7.94 -3.79 15.14
C PRO A 68 9.29 -3.29 15.66
N LYS A 69 9.38 -2.07 16.18
CA LYS A 69 10.60 -1.54 16.78
C LYS A 69 11.12 -2.33 17.98
N HIS A 70 10.25 -3.08 18.67
CA HIS A 70 10.64 -3.91 19.82
C HIS A 70 11.17 -5.27 19.37
N TYR A 71 10.50 -5.92 18.41
CA TYR A 71 10.88 -7.27 17.96
C TYR A 71 11.74 -7.30 16.70
N TRP A 72 11.83 -6.19 15.96
CA TRP A 72 12.74 -5.99 14.82
C TRP A 72 13.57 -4.70 14.96
N PRO A 73 14.35 -4.51 16.02
CA PRO A 73 15.04 -3.25 16.31
C PRO A 73 16.11 -2.87 15.25
N ASN A 74 16.56 -3.83 14.47
CA ASN A 74 17.58 -3.64 13.43
C ASN A 74 16.98 -3.48 12.02
N MET A 75 15.67 -3.28 11.91
CA MET A 75 15.03 -3.07 10.62
C MET A 75 15.54 -1.77 9.97
N GLN A 76 16.05 -1.87 8.73
CA GLN A 76 16.68 -0.77 8.02
C GLN A 76 15.75 -0.10 7.02
N ILE A 77 14.83 -0.85 6.42
CA ILE A 77 13.95 -0.36 5.36
C ILE A 77 12.56 -0.98 5.47
N LEU A 78 11.56 -0.16 5.27
CA LEU A 78 10.18 -0.56 5.04
C LEU A 78 9.76 -0.01 3.67
N ASN A 79 9.36 -0.89 2.78
CA ASN A 79 8.92 -0.49 1.45
C ASN A 79 7.40 -0.72 1.32
N THR A 80 6.64 0.36 1.14
CA THR A 80 5.17 0.32 1.00
C THR A 80 4.70 1.39 0.04
N TRP A 81 3.43 1.29 -0.38
CA TRP A 81 2.79 2.43 -1.02
C TRP A 81 2.43 3.49 0.03
N LYS A 82 2.86 4.72 -0.21
CA LYS A 82 2.61 5.90 0.62
C LYS A 82 1.58 6.85 -0.01
N CYS A 83 1.15 6.55 -1.24
CA CYS A 83 0.22 7.35 -2.03
C CYS A 83 -1.16 6.71 -2.13
N GLY A 84 -2.12 7.48 -2.65
CA GLY A 84 -3.48 7.03 -2.89
C GLY A 84 -4.17 6.56 -1.61
N ASN A 85 -5.03 5.57 -1.73
CA ASN A 85 -5.86 5.05 -0.62
C ASN A 85 -5.06 4.39 0.51
N THR A 86 -3.78 4.07 0.28
CA THR A 86 -2.94 3.45 1.30
C THR A 86 -2.36 4.46 2.28
N ALA A 87 -2.34 5.74 1.92
CA ALA A 87 -1.80 6.83 2.74
C ALA A 87 -2.50 6.95 4.11
N VAL A 88 -3.80 6.67 4.16
CA VAL A 88 -4.61 6.75 5.39
C VAL A 88 -4.16 5.81 6.51
N TYR A 89 -3.45 4.74 6.16
CA TYR A 89 -2.92 3.78 7.13
C TYR A 89 -1.53 4.17 7.66
N LEU A 90 -0.87 5.17 7.08
CA LEU A 90 0.49 5.57 7.48
C LEU A 90 0.51 6.11 8.91
N ASP A 91 -0.49 6.91 9.29
CA ASP A 91 -0.59 7.45 10.65
C ASP A 91 -0.76 6.34 11.69
N LYS A 92 -1.47 5.26 11.33
CA LYS A 92 -1.69 4.08 12.21
C LYS A 92 -0.42 3.28 12.46
N ILE A 93 0.59 3.39 11.59
CA ILE A 93 1.90 2.72 11.75
C ILE A 93 3.01 3.67 12.20
N ASN A 94 2.71 4.96 12.31
CA ASN A 94 3.68 5.97 12.74
C ASN A 94 4.22 5.65 14.14
N GLY A 95 5.54 5.77 14.30
CA GLY A 95 6.22 5.44 15.56
C GLY A 95 6.26 3.95 15.93
N SER A 96 5.72 3.05 15.09
CA SER A 96 5.74 1.59 15.32
C SER A 96 7.06 0.94 14.94
N PHE A 97 7.85 1.58 14.10
CA PHE A 97 9.13 1.09 13.57
C PHE A 97 10.33 1.83 14.19
N PRO A 98 11.57 1.31 14.07
CA PRO A 98 12.76 2.01 14.50
C PRO A 98 12.90 3.38 13.81
N GLU A 99 13.32 4.42 14.54
CA GLU A 99 13.47 5.78 14.01
C GLU A 99 14.46 5.90 12.85
N GLN A 100 15.52 5.08 12.85
CA GLN A 100 16.54 5.03 11.80
C GLN A 100 16.09 4.31 10.53
N MET A 101 14.90 3.69 10.55
CA MET A 101 14.39 2.91 9.41
C MET A 101 13.95 3.85 8.28
N LEU A 102 14.46 3.59 7.06
CA LEU A 102 13.97 4.28 5.87
C LEU A 102 12.59 3.73 5.47
N HIS A 103 11.57 4.57 5.46
CA HIS A 103 10.26 4.23 4.90
C HIS A 103 10.19 4.74 3.46
N GLN A 104 10.42 3.84 2.51
CA GLN A 104 10.49 4.15 1.09
C GLN A 104 9.16 3.86 0.38
N GLU A 105 8.78 4.76 -0.53
CA GLU A 105 7.67 4.54 -1.46
C GLU A 105 8.01 3.43 -2.46
N PHE A 106 7.06 2.53 -2.69
CA PHE A 106 7.22 1.41 -3.63
C PHE A 106 7.26 1.87 -5.09
N GLY A 107 6.64 3.01 -5.38
CA GLY A 107 6.46 3.58 -6.71
C GLY A 107 5.20 3.09 -7.40
N TYR A 108 4.94 3.64 -8.58
CA TYR A 108 3.79 3.26 -9.38
C TYR A 108 4.02 1.88 -10.00
N PHE A 109 3.33 0.91 -9.42
CA PHE A 109 3.44 -0.50 -9.74
C PHE A 109 2.05 -1.15 -9.69
N ALA A 110 1.70 -1.87 -10.74
CA ALA A 110 0.42 -2.56 -10.88
C ALA A 110 0.63 -3.99 -11.40
N SER A 111 -0.41 -4.81 -11.35
CA SER A 111 -0.38 -6.19 -11.88
C SER A 111 -0.11 -6.21 -13.38
N GLU A 112 -0.54 -5.19 -14.09
CA GLU A 112 -0.40 -5.02 -15.53
C GLU A 112 1.05 -4.78 -15.95
N CYS A 113 1.78 -3.98 -15.19
CA CYS A 113 3.20 -3.75 -15.40
C CYS A 113 3.86 -2.97 -14.24
N ARG A 114 5.19 -3.01 -14.22
CA ARG A 114 5.99 -2.13 -13.38
C ARG A 114 6.31 -0.86 -14.16
N PHE A 115 5.73 0.26 -13.74
CA PHE A 115 5.87 1.54 -14.44
C PHE A 115 7.22 2.21 -14.21
N GLY A 116 7.73 2.13 -12.99
CA GLY A 116 8.98 2.80 -12.64
C GLY A 116 9.41 2.50 -11.21
N LEU A 117 10.26 3.33 -10.64
CA LEU A 117 10.63 3.30 -9.23
C LEU A 117 10.90 4.70 -8.68
N VAL A 118 10.86 4.79 -7.36
CA VAL A 118 11.22 5.99 -6.62
C VAL A 118 12.71 5.94 -6.29
N LEU A 119 13.43 7.03 -6.58
CA LEU A 119 14.89 7.11 -6.44
C LEU A 119 15.33 7.92 -5.22
N ASP A 120 14.39 8.51 -4.51
CA ASP A 120 14.64 9.39 -3.35
C ASP A 120 13.65 9.08 -2.22
N ASP A 121 13.50 9.96 -1.24
CA ASP A 121 12.57 9.83 -0.12
C ASP A 121 11.16 10.39 -0.40
N THR A 122 10.92 10.84 -1.64
CA THR A 122 9.60 11.33 -2.09
C THR A 122 8.67 10.18 -2.47
N VAL A 123 7.51 10.55 -3.02
CA VAL A 123 6.53 9.59 -3.58
C VAL A 123 6.57 9.54 -5.12
N ASN A 124 7.49 10.29 -5.71
CA ASN A 124 7.53 10.50 -7.15
C ASN A 124 8.24 9.36 -7.89
N THR A 125 7.52 8.66 -8.70
CA THR A 125 8.02 7.55 -9.53
C THR A 125 8.64 8.07 -10.81
N VAL A 126 9.89 7.71 -11.06
CA VAL A 126 10.54 7.86 -12.36
C VAL A 126 10.10 6.71 -13.25
N LEU A 127 9.42 7.01 -14.34
CA LEU A 127 8.90 6.00 -15.28
C LEU A 127 10.03 5.36 -16.11
N PHE A 128 9.82 4.11 -16.55
CA PHE A 128 10.73 3.36 -17.43
C PHE A 128 10.30 3.44 -18.89
N PRO A 129 10.68 4.48 -19.65
CA PRO A 129 10.16 4.73 -20.98
C PRO A 129 10.58 3.69 -22.05
N HIS A 130 11.60 2.87 -21.75
CA HIS A 130 12.11 1.84 -22.66
C HIS A 130 11.57 0.43 -22.39
N PHE A 131 10.79 0.24 -21.30
CA PHE A 131 10.14 -1.05 -21.03
C PHE A 131 8.74 -1.14 -21.61
N HIS A 132 8.02 -0.01 -21.63
CA HIS A 132 6.63 0.05 -22.06
C HIS A 132 6.39 1.34 -22.86
N TYR A 133 5.38 1.31 -23.72
CA TYR A 133 4.92 2.50 -24.39
C TYR A 133 3.77 3.13 -23.60
N TYR A 134 3.94 4.38 -23.23
CA TYR A 134 2.99 5.12 -22.41
C TYR A 134 2.32 6.22 -23.21
N GLU A 135 1.01 6.33 -23.04
CA GLU A 135 0.18 7.44 -23.47
C GLU A 135 -0.61 7.97 -22.28
N PHE A 136 -0.99 9.22 -22.30
CA PHE A 136 -1.66 9.85 -21.17
C PHE A 136 -2.82 10.70 -21.66
N VAL A 137 -3.95 10.67 -20.94
CA VAL A 137 -5.11 11.54 -21.20
C VAL A 137 -5.27 12.47 -20.01
N ALA A 138 -5.38 13.78 -20.26
CA ALA A 138 -5.57 14.77 -19.22
C ALA A 138 -6.89 14.53 -18.44
N GLU A 139 -6.91 14.84 -17.13
CA GLU A 139 -8.07 14.64 -16.27
C GLU A 139 -9.33 15.29 -16.86
N GLU A 140 -9.19 16.46 -17.44
CA GLU A 140 -10.29 17.26 -18.04
C GLU A 140 -10.90 16.59 -19.27
N GLU A 141 -10.15 15.69 -19.93
CA GLU A 141 -10.59 15.01 -21.16
C GLU A 141 -11.09 13.58 -20.94
N LEU A 142 -11.13 13.09 -19.69
CA LEU A 142 -11.48 11.69 -19.41
C LEU A 142 -12.90 11.31 -19.86
N GLU A 143 -13.83 12.27 -19.81
CA GLU A 143 -15.21 12.08 -20.25
C GLU A 143 -15.43 12.45 -21.75
N SER A 144 -14.39 12.93 -22.44
CA SER A 144 -14.49 13.31 -23.85
C SER A 144 -14.59 12.09 -24.75
N GLU A 145 -15.44 12.15 -25.80
CA GLU A 145 -15.47 11.15 -26.86
C GLU A 145 -14.19 11.18 -27.71
N ASN A 146 -13.59 12.37 -27.87
CA ASN A 146 -12.36 12.59 -28.62
C ASN A 146 -11.20 12.89 -27.68
N LYS A 147 -10.63 11.84 -27.06
CA LYS A 147 -9.50 11.96 -26.16
C LYS A 147 -8.21 12.29 -26.92
N HIS A 148 -7.44 13.22 -26.38
CA HIS A 148 -6.09 13.51 -26.86
C HIS A 148 -5.07 12.70 -26.06
N TYR A 149 -4.31 11.84 -26.77
CA TYR A 149 -3.31 10.98 -26.16
C TYR A 149 -1.93 11.64 -26.22
N LEU A 150 -1.46 12.09 -25.07
CA LEU A 150 -0.16 12.74 -24.89
C LEU A 150 0.95 11.71 -24.70
N GLN A 151 2.14 12.07 -25.14
CA GLN A 151 3.36 11.33 -24.89
C GLN A 151 4.00 11.75 -23.55
N LEU A 152 4.89 10.91 -23.00
CA LEU A 152 5.55 11.17 -21.73
C LEU A 152 6.21 12.56 -21.64
N HIS A 153 6.83 13.02 -22.70
CA HIS A 153 7.54 14.31 -22.74
C HIS A 153 6.61 15.54 -22.81
N GLU A 154 5.32 15.33 -23.05
CA GLU A 154 4.30 16.39 -23.12
C GLU A 154 3.63 16.64 -21.75
N LEU A 155 3.91 15.81 -20.76
CA LEU A 155 3.35 15.94 -19.42
C LEU A 155 3.86 17.20 -18.72
N GLN A 156 2.98 17.85 -17.98
CA GLN A 156 3.27 19.10 -17.26
C GLN A 156 3.19 18.90 -15.76
N ALA A 157 4.20 19.36 -15.04
CA ALA A 157 4.25 19.27 -13.57
C ALA A 157 3.02 19.94 -12.93
N GLY A 158 2.47 19.29 -11.91
CA GLY A 158 1.28 19.72 -11.18
C GLY A 158 -0.05 19.42 -11.88
N LYS A 159 -0.02 18.85 -13.11
CA LYS A 159 -1.23 18.40 -13.80
C LYS A 159 -1.47 16.91 -13.60
N ARG A 160 -2.72 16.49 -13.85
CA ARG A 160 -3.19 15.14 -13.64
C ARG A 160 -3.58 14.46 -14.92
N TYR A 161 -3.25 13.19 -15.01
CA TYR A 161 -3.44 12.39 -16.21
C TYR A 161 -3.81 10.95 -15.86
N CYS A 162 -4.59 10.32 -16.73
CA CYS A 162 -4.83 8.90 -16.73
C CYS A 162 -3.85 8.20 -17.68
N PRO A 163 -3.04 7.24 -17.25
CA PRO A 163 -2.10 6.52 -18.11
C PRO A 163 -2.78 5.40 -18.89
N TYR A 164 -2.33 5.23 -20.12
CA TYR A 164 -2.60 4.11 -20.99
C TYR A 164 -1.27 3.42 -21.31
N VAL A 165 -1.24 2.09 -21.25
CA VAL A 165 0.01 1.36 -21.44
C VAL A 165 -0.10 0.30 -22.52
N THR A 166 0.94 0.21 -23.35
CA THR A 166 1.17 -0.92 -24.25
C THR A 166 2.38 -1.68 -23.78
N THR A 167 2.23 -2.99 -23.52
CA THR A 167 3.25 -3.84 -22.90
C THR A 167 3.66 -5.01 -23.79
N PHE A 168 4.84 -5.56 -23.57
CA PHE A 168 5.28 -6.81 -24.19
C PHE A 168 4.42 -8.04 -23.84
N ALA A 169 3.69 -7.98 -22.73
CA ALA A 169 2.77 -9.02 -22.31
C ALA A 169 1.46 -9.06 -23.12
N GLY A 170 1.28 -8.14 -24.07
CA GLY A 170 0.13 -8.13 -24.99
C GLY A 170 -0.99 -7.17 -24.62
N LEU A 171 -0.82 -6.33 -23.60
CA LEU A 171 -1.73 -5.21 -23.39
C LEU A 171 -1.50 -4.15 -24.47
N TYR A 172 -2.57 -3.69 -25.09
CA TYR A 172 -2.51 -2.70 -26.17
C TYR A 172 -3.37 -1.50 -25.82
N ARG A 173 -2.74 -0.32 -25.63
CA ARG A 173 -3.39 0.93 -25.16
C ARG A 173 -4.37 0.66 -24.01
N TYR A 174 -3.93 -0.12 -23.05
CA TYR A 174 -4.74 -0.52 -21.91
C TYR A 174 -4.93 0.67 -20.96
N ASN A 175 -6.20 1.01 -20.69
CA ASN A 175 -6.53 2.07 -19.74
C ASN A 175 -6.29 1.57 -18.32
N MET A 176 -5.35 2.17 -17.60
CA MET A 176 -5.04 1.82 -16.21
C MET A 176 -6.12 2.24 -15.23
N ASN A 177 -6.98 3.17 -15.63
CA ASN A 177 -8.02 3.73 -14.76
C ASN A 177 -7.49 4.31 -13.45
N ASP A 178 -6.24 4.77 -13.47
CA ASP A 178 -5.55 5.45 -12.39
C ASP A 178 -5.41 6.94 -12.73
N LEU A 179 -5.56 7.81 -11.74
CA LEU A 179 -5.26 9.23 -11.85
C LEU A 179 -3.90 9.48 -11.23
N LEU A 180 -2.97 9.95 -12.05
CA LEU A 180 -1.62 10.29 -11.63
C LEU A 180 -1.43 11.81 -11.67
N GLU A 181 -0.71 12.35 -10.68
CA GLU A 181 -0.22 13.72 -10.72
C GLU A 181 1.26 13.73 -11.11
N VAL A 182 1.63 14.66 -11.97
CA VAL A 182 3.01 14.84 -12.43
C VAL A 182 3.77 15.66 -11.41
N GLY A 183 4.82 15.08 -10.87
CA GLY A 183 5.75 15.72 -9.94
C GLY A 183 6.89 16.46 -10.64
N PRO A 184 7.92 16.86 -9.86
CA PRO A 184 9.14 17.44 -10.41
C PRO A 184 9.85 16.48 -11.36
N SER A 185 10.47 16.98 -12.41
CA SER A 185 11.24 16.13 -13.34
C SER A 185 12.51 15.58 -12.67
N PHE A 186 12.78 14.31 -12.91
CA PHE A 186 14.09 13.71 -12.65
C PHE A 186 14.91 13.79 -13.94
N CYS A 187 15.97 14.62 -13.93
CA CYS A 187 16.66 15.04 -15.16
C CYS A 187 15.65 15.61 -16.16
N ASN A 188 15.47 14.96 -17.31
CA ASN A 188 14.51 15.37 -18.35
C ASN A 188 13.25 14.50 -18.39
N THR A 189 13.06 13.60 -17.41
CA THR A 189 11.93 12.69 -17.36
C THR A 189 10.93 13.17 -16.33
N PRO A 190 9.64 13.37 -16.70
CA PRO A 190 8.60 13.64 -15.73
C PRO A 190 8.48 12.51 -14.72
N THR A 191 8.24 12.86 -13.46
CA THR A 191 7.87 11.87 -12.42
C THR A 191 6.37 11.89 -12.21
N VAL A 192 5.84 10.80 -11.65
CA VAL A 192 4.41 10.68 -11.37
C VAL A 192 4.18 10.03 -10.01
N HIS A 193 3.06 10.37 -9.39
CA HIS A 193 2.55 9.62 -8.25
C HIS A 193 1.04 9.42 -8.35
N MET A 194 0.57 8.32 -7.78
CA MET A 194 -0.84 7.95 -7.83
C MET A 194 -1.66 8.79 -6.86
N ILE A 195 -2.77 9.35 -7.35
CA ILE A 195 -3.75 10.07 -6.54
C ILE A 195 -4.89 9.13 -6.13
N GLN A 196 -5.59 8.55 -7.12
CA GLN A 196 -6.75 7.68 -6.92
C GLN A 196 -7.08 6.90 -8.19
N LYS A 197 -8.08 6.02 -8.14
CA LYS A 197 -8.72 5.45 -9.33
C LYS A 197 -9.64 6.49 -9.99
N VAL A 198 -9.67 6.54 -11.33
CA VAL A 198 -10.56 7.45 -12.07
C VAL A 198 -12.04 7.15 -11.80
N ASN A 199 -12.42 5.86 -11.75
CA ASN A 199 -13.81 5.42 -11.57
C ASN A 199 -14.25 5.32 -10.10
N CYS A 200 -13.45 5.78 -9.14
CA CYS A 200 -13.82 5.84 -7.72
C CYS A 200 -14.58 7.12 -7.36
N ILE A 201 -15.39 7.64 -8.29
CA ILE A 201 -16.29 8.75 -8.07
C ILE A 201 -17.70 8.19 -7.95
N VAL A 202 -18.30 8.31 -6.78
CA VAL A 202 -19.72 7.98 -6.57
C VAL A 202 -20.54 9.25 -6.79
N THR A 203 -21.45 9.23 -7.73
CA THR A 203 -22.39 10.35 -7.93
C THR A 203 -23.59 10.13 -7.01
N MET A 204 -23.71 10.95 -5.97
CA MET A 204 -24.86 10.97 -5.07
C MET A 204 -25.66 12.26 -5.31
N THR A 205 -26.93 12.11 -5.68
CA THR A 205 -27.87 13.25 -5.84
C THR A 205 -27.34 14.42 -6.66
N GLY A 206 -26.52 14.14 -7.71
CA GLY A 206 -25.95 15.17 -8.57
C GLY A 206 -24.58 15.73 -8.13
N GLU A 207 -24.09 15.34 -6.97
CA GLU A 207 -22.74 15.67 -6.52
C GLU A 207 -21.77 14.51 -6.73
N LYS A 208 -20.54 14.83 -7.15
CA LYS A 208 -19.46 13.85 -7.31
C LYS A 208 -18.71 13.71 -5.99
N LEU A 209 -18.90 12.59 -5.30
CA LEU A 209 -18.14 12.25 -4.10
C LEU A 209 -16.88 11.48 -4.51
N HIS A 210 -15.73 12.06 -4.25
CA HIS A 210 -14.44 11.39 -4.46
C HIS A 210 -14.14 10.44 -3.31
N GLU A 211 -13.51 9.29 -3.62
CA GLU A 211 -13.11 8.28 -2.63
C GLU A 211 -12.34 8.90 -1.45
N ARG A 212 -11.45 9.85 -1.70
CA ARG A 212 -10.70 10.58 -0.68
C ARG A 212 -11.62 11.30 0.32
N GLN A 213 -12.66 11.99 -0.16
CA GLN A 213 -13.60 12.70 0.72
C GLN A 213 -14.37 11.72 1.62
N PHE A 214 -14.72 10.55 1.08
CA PHE A 214 -15.35 9.48 1.84
C PHE A 214 -14.42 8.94 2.94
N ILE A 215 -13.17 8.69 2.62
CA ILE A 215 -12.14 8.23 3.56
C ILE A 215 -11.92 9.27 4.66
N GLU A 216 -11.76 10.55 4.31
CA GLU A 216 -11.59 11.65 5.27
C GLU A 216 -12.81 11.77 6.20
N ALA A 217 -14.02 11.58 5.69
CA ALA A 217 -15.25 11.58 6.48
C ALA A 217 -15.31 10.42 7.49
N VAL A 218 -14.91 9.22 7.07
CA VAL A 218 -14.82 8.04 7.96
C VAL A 218 -13.81 8.30 9.08
N HIS A 219 -12.61 8.79 8.76
CA HIS A 219 -11.60 9.13 9.77
C HIS A 219 -12.09 10.20 10.76
N ALA A 220 -12.73 11.27 10.28
CA ALA A 220 -13.29 12.28 11.14
C ALA A 220 -14.41 11.72 12.07
N ALA A 221 -15.15 10.73 11.59
CA ALA A 221 -16.14 10.02 12.40
C ALA A 221 -15.49 9.09 13.43
N GLU A 222 -14.42 8.37 13.07
CA GLU A 222 -13.62 7.56 13.99
C GLU A 222 -13.05 8.41 15.13
N GLU A 223 -12.42 9.54 14.81
CA GLU A 223 -11.86 10.46 15.80
C GLU A 223 -12.93 11.00 16.77
N LYS A 224 -14.09 11.39 16.26
CA LYS A 224 -15.18 11.93 17.08
C LYS A 224 -15.88 10.89 17.95
N SER A 225 -16.02 9.66 17.44
CA SER A 225 -16.74 8.59 18.15
C SER A 225 -15.85 7.76 19.07
N GLY A 226 -14.53 7.78 18.86
CA GLY A 226 -13.58 6.88 19.52
C GLY A 226 -13.70 5.43 19.04
N LEU A 227 -14.49 5.17 18.00
CA LEU A 227 -14.63 3.86 17.38
C LEU A 227 -13.57 3.71 16.27
N MET A 228 -13.02 2.52 16.13
CA MET A 228 -12.12 2.18 15.00
C MET A 228 -12.79 1.17 14.10
N THR A 229 -12.95 1.53 12.84
CA THR A 229 -13.43 0.59 11.83
C THR A 229 -12.28 -0.29 11.31
N LYS A 230 -12.52 -1.59 11.17
CA LYS A 230 -11.55 -2.48 10.49
C LYS A 230 -11.60 -2.32 8.98
N PHE A 231 -12.81 -2.27 8.43
CA PHE A 231 -13.09 -2.08 7.01
C PHE A 231 -14.36 -1.26 6.84
N PHE A 232 -14.41 -0.51 5.76
CA PHE A 232 -15.61 0.19 5.35
C PHE A 232 -15.77 0.10 3.82
N VAL A 233 -17.01 0.11 3.36
CA VAL A 233 -17.37 0.10 1.94
C VAL A 233 -18.43 1.17 1.74
N GLY A 234 -18.21 2.05 0.77
CA GLY A 234 -19.21 3.01 0.30
C GLY A 234 -19.88 2.49 -0.97
N PHE A 235 -21.19 2.55 -1.02
CA PHE A 235 -21.96 2.28 -2.23
C PHE A 235 -23.14 3.26 -2.32
N SER A 236 -23.56 3.55 -3.55
CA SER A 236 -24.79 4.32 -3.79
C SER A 236 -25.97 3.35 -3.87
N ASP A 237 -27.07 3.72 -3.23
CA ASP A 237 -28.39 3.07 -3.44
C ASP A 237 -28.96 3.41 -4.82
#